data_665b92d6f2a3ca73e67889e20ff4cb6a
#
_entry.id   665b92d6f2a3ca73e67889e20ff4cb6a
#
_cell.length_a   1.000
_cell.length_b   1.000
_cell.length_c   1.000
_cell.angle_alpha   90.00
_cell.angle_beta   90.00
_cell.angle_gamma   90.00
#
_symmetry.space_group_name_H-M   'P 1'
#
loop_
_entity.id
_entity.type
_entity.pdbx_description
1 polymer ?
#
loop_
_entity_poly.entity_id
_entity_poly.type
_entity_poly.pdbx_seq_one_letter_code
_entity_poly.pdbx_strand_id
1 'polypeptide(L)'
;MIRSGHGPTDWFQIGKGVHQGCILSPCLHVFNLHAEYIMRNVRLDEVQAGFKIARRNINNLRYAGDTTLMAESEEELKSLLMKVKEKSEKLGLKLNIQKTKIMASGPINSWEIDGETVETVSDFIFLGSKITANGDCSHEIKRHLLLGR
;
A
#
# COMPACT_ATOMS: atom_id res chain seq x y z
N MET A 1 -25.46 -1.62 -16.53
CA MET A 1 -25.43 -0.92 -17.83
C MET A 1 -24.83 0.46 -17.63
N ILE A 2 -23.85 0.84 -18.40
CA ILE A 2 -23.23 2.18 -18.40
C ILE A 2 -23.53 2.82 -19.75
N ARG A 3 -23.81 4.11 -19.77
CA ARG A 3 -24.01 4.87 -21.01
C ARG A 3 -22.68 5.51 -21.42
N SER A 4 -22.12 5.11 -22.53
CA SER A 4 -20.90 5.68 -23.13
C SER A 4 -21.24 6.57 -24.33
N GLY A 5 -20.26 7.30 -24.88
CA GLY A 5 -20.43 8.07 -26.10
C GLY A 5 -20.85 7.25 -27.33
N HIS A 6 -20.67 5.93 -27.27
CA HIS A 6 -21.06 4.98 -28.32
C HIS A 6 -22.38 4.23 -28.04
N GLY A 7 -23.12 4.65 -27.01
CA GLY A 7 -24.39 4.02 -26.60
C GLY A 7 -24.32 3.27 -25.26
N PRO A 8 -25.41 2.63 -24.86
CA PRO A 8 -25.43 1.83 -23.64
C PRO A 8 -24.63 0.54 -23.83
N THR A 9 -23.86 0.17 -22.81
CA THR A 9 -23.19 -1.13 -22.77
C THR A 9 -24.19 -2.25 -22.48
N ASP A 10 -23.82 -3.49 -22.80
CA ASP A 10 -24.56 -4.66 -22.33
C ASP A 10 -24.56 -4.76 -20.79
N TRP A 11 -25.51 -5.49 -20.27
CA TRP A 11 -25.56 -5.75 -18.84
C TRP A 11 -24.37 -6.63 -18.45
N PHE A 12 -23.65 -6.19 -17.40
CA PHE A 12 -22.57 -6.96 -16.78
C PHE A 12 -22.83 -7.06 -15.28
N GLN A 13 -22.36 -8.16 -14.70
CA GLN A 13 -22.55 -8.43 -13.28
C GLN A 13 -21.42 -7.74 -12.48
N ILE A 14 -21.80 -6.92 -11.49
CA ILE A 14 -20.85 -6.32 -10.54
C ILE A 14 -20.73 -7.25 -9.36
N GLY A 15 -19.60 -7.98 -9.28
CA GLY A 15 -19.38 -8.95 -8.22
C GLY A 15 -18.94 -8.31 -6.89
N LYS A 16 -18.11 -7.27 -6.94
CA LYS A 16 -17.58 -6.56 -5.75
C LYS A 16 -17.34 -5.11 -6.09
N GLY A 17 -17.54 -4.24 -5.11
CA GLY A 17 -17.24 -2.81 -5.22
C GLY A 17 -18.37 -1.92 -4.71
N VAL A 18 -18.07 -0.62 -4.63
CA VAL A 18 -19.02 0.42 -4.24
C VAL A 18 -19.04 1.43 -5.39
N HIS A 19 -20.20 1.63 -6.01
CA HIS A 19 -20.32 2.62 -7.07
C HIS A 19 -20.50 4.03 -6.49
N GLN A 20 -20.19 5.04 -7.27
CA GLN A 20 -20.41 6.44 -6.91
C GLN A 20 -21.89 6.69 -6.57
N GLY A 21 -22.15 7.35 -5.45
CA GLY A 21 -23.52 7.59 -4.95
C GLY A 21 -24.15 6.39 -4.22
N CYS A 22 -23.40 5.30 -4.00
CA CYS A 22 -23.86 4.19 -3.19
C CYS A 22 -24.01 4.61 -1.72
N ILE A 23 -25.00 4.05 -1.02
CA ILE A 23 -25.22 4.25 0.42
C ILE A 23 -24.02 3.84 1.28
N LEU A 24 -23.12 2.98 0.76
CA LEU A 24 -21.87 2.57 1.43
C LEU A 24 -20.73 3.55 1.23
N SER A 25 -20.86 4.56 0.36
CA SER A 25 -19.79 5.55 0.12
C SER A 25 -19.35 6.29 1.39
N PRO A 26 -20.24 6.67 2.33
CA PRO A 26 -19.83 7.25 3.61
C PRO A 26 -18.95 6.32 4.45
N CYS A 27 -19.18 5.00 4.41
CA CYS A 27 -18.37 4.02 5.13
C CYS A 27 -16.94 3.97 4.61
N LEU A 28 -16.74 4.10 3.30
CA LEU A 28 -15.38 4.20 2.71
C LEU A 28 -14.68 5.49 3.13
N HIS A 29 -15.43 6.60 3.22
CA HIS A 29 -14.87 7.86 3.71
C HIS A 29 -14.42 7.75 5.17
N VAL A 30 -15.25 7.14 6.03
CA VAL A 30 -14.92 6.89 7.43
C VAL A 30 -13.69 5.97 7.54
N PHE A 31 -13.59 4.93 6.72
CA PHE A 31 -12.40 4.07 6.66
C PHE A 31 -11.13 4.88 6.34
N ASN A 32 -11.17 5.75 5.33
CA ASN A 32 -10.03 6.59 4.97
C ASN A 32 -9.64 7.57 6.09
N LEU A 33 -10.63 8.13 6.81
CA LEU A 33 -10.37 8.98 7.98
C LEU A 33 -9.71 8.19 9.12
N HIS A 34 -10.14 6.95 9.36
CA HIS A 34 -9.51 6.08 10.36
C HIS A 34 -8.06 5.73 9.97
N ALA A 35 -7.83 5.38 8.72
CA ALA A 35 -6.49 5.10 8.21
C ALA A 35 -5.56 6.32 8.38
N GLU A 36 -6.04 7.52 8.05
CA GLU A 36 -5.29 8.76 8.24
C GLU A 36 -5.02 9.05 9.73
N TYR A 37 -6.02 8.86 10.59
CA TYR A 37 -5.87 9.01 12.03
C TYR A 37 -4.82 8.06 12.61
N ILE A 38 -4.82 6.77 12.20
CA ILE A 38 -3.82 5.79 12.62
C ILE A 38 -2.43 6.30 12.27
N MET A 39 -2.22 6.65 11.01
CA MET A 39 -0.90 7.02 10.51
C MET A 39 -0.36 8.30 11.14
N ARG A 40 -1.21 9.28 11.43
CA ARG A 40 -0.83 10.48 12.20
C ARG A 40 -0.45 10.16 13.64
N ASN A 41 -1.19 9.26 14.30
CA ASN A 41 -0.94 8.90 15.71
C ASN A 41 0.23 7.92 15.90
N VAL A 42 0.67 7.24 14.86
CA VAL A 42 1.93 6.47 14.88
C VAL A 42 3.15 7.40 14.92
N ARG A 43 2.95 8.71 14.60
CA ARG A 43 4.03 9.72 14.53
C ARG A 43 5.20 9.26 13.68
N LEU A 44 4.89 8.69 12.51
CA LEU A 44 5.91 8.23 11.58
C LEU A 44 6.87 9.36 11.18
N ASP A 45 6.38 10.59 11.17
CA ASP A 45 7.17 11.78 10.83
C ASP A 45 8.25 12.09 11.88
N GLU A 46 8.06 11.69 13.14
CA GLU A 46 9.03 11.86 14.25
C GLU A 46 10.06 10.73 14.29
N VAL A 47 9.81 9.61 13.60
CA VAL A 47 10.74 8.50 13.52
C VAL A 47 11.81 8.82 12.48
N GLN A 48 13.09 8.73 12.84
CA GLN A 48 14.20 8.97 11.91
C GLN A 48 14.34 7.89 10.82
N ALA A 49 13.54 6.83 10.89
CA ALA A 49 13.48 5.79 9.88
C ALA A 49 12.95 6.33 8.54
N GLY A 50 13.42 5.77 7.43
CA GLY A 50 13.01 6.14 6.07
C GLY A 50 14.10 6.82 5.27
N PHE A 51 13.77 7.18 4.03
CA PHE A 51 14.73 7.78 3.09
C PHE A 51 14.62 9.29 3.06
N LYS A 52 15.75 9.98 3.06
CA LYS A 52 15.81 11.44 2.93
C LYS A 52 15.75 11.85 1.46
N ILE A 53 14.63 12.44 1.04
CA ILE A 53 14.46 13.01 -0.30
C ILE A 53 14.23 14.51 -0.15
N ALA A 54 15.08 15.33 -0.78
CA ALA A 54 14.96 16.80 -0.75
C ALA A 54 14.78 17.37 0.68
N ARG A 55 15.58 16.88 1.63
CA ARG A 55 15.55 17.26 3.07
C ARG A 55 14.29 16.82 3.83
N ARG A 56 13.42 16.04 3.22
CA ARG A 56 12.25 15.44 3.88
C ARG A 56 12.52 13.97 4.12
N ASN A 57 12.15 13.49 5.30
CA ASN A 57 12.19 12.07 5.60
C ASN A 57 10.90 11.42 5.09
N ILE A 58 11.02 10.43 4.20
CA ILE A 58 9.89 9.68 3.64
C ILE A 58 10.01 8.25 4.14
N ASN A 59 9.11 7.85 5.00
CA ASN A 59 9.06 6.52 5.59
C ASN A 59 7.76 5.77 5.29
N ASN A 60 6.82 6.41 4.62
CA ASN A 60 5.57 5.78 4.18
C ASN A 60 5.00 6.43 2.93
N LEU A 61 4.31 5.63 2.12
CA LEU A 61 3.45 6.09 1.02
C LEU A 61 2.08 5.46 1.22
N ARG A 62 1.01 6.23 0.97
CA ARG A 62 -0.35 5.81 1.23
C ARG A 62 -1.30 6.17 0.11
N TYR A 63 -2.18 5.25 -0.20
CA TYR A 63 -3.30 5.50 -1.10
C TYR A 63 -4.49 4.63 -0.69
N ALA A 64 -5.56 5.25 -0.22
CA ALA A 64 -6.72 4.55 0.36
C ALA A 64 -6.28 3.54 1.45
N GLY A 65 -6.51 2.26 1.24
CA GLY A 65 -6.09 1.19 2.16
C GLY A 65 -4.68 0.65 1.92
N ASP A 66 -4.05 1.00 0.82
CA ASP A 66 -2.70 0.53 0.49
C ASP A 66 -1.65 1.41 1.17
N THR A 67 -0.76 0.78 1.91
CA THR A 67 0.31 1.47 2.64
C THR A 67 1.64 0.80 2.37
N THR A 68 2.64 1.57 1.98
CA THR A 68 4.03 1.13 1.90
C THR A 68 4.81 1.79 3.03
N LEU A 69 5.49 1.00 3.84
CA LEU A 69 6.44 1.46 4.85
C LEU A 69 7.85 1.31 4.32
N MET A 70 8.72 2.26 4.66
CA MET A 70 10.11 2.28 4.20
C MET A 70 11.04 2.57 5.36
N ALA A 71 12.15 1.84 5.43
CA ALA A 71 13.21 2.03 6.41
C ALA A 71 14.57 1.65 5.81
N GLU A 72 15.65 2.10 6.44
CA GLU A 72 17.01 1.78 6.04
C GLU A 72 17.49 0.44 6.63
N SER A 73 16.85 -0.05 7.70
CA SER A 73 17.15 -1.34 8.32
C SER A 73 15.90 -2.20 8.55
N GLU A 74 16.13 -3.50 8.71
CA GLU A 74 15.08 -4.48 9.00
C GLU A 74 14.44 -4.21 10.35
N GLU A 75 15.21 -3.86 11.37
CA GLU A 75 14.75 -3.58 12.72
C GLU A 75 13.85 -2.33 12.75
N GLU A 76 14.24 -1.29 12.03
CA GLU A 76 13.44 -0.08 11.90
C GLU A 76 12.11 -0.38 11.20
N LEU A 77 12.15 -1.13 10.10
CA LEU A 77 10.94 -1.51 9.36
C LEU A 77 9.99 -2.32 10.24
N LYS A 78 10.54 -3.28 11.01
CA LYS A 78 9.78 -4.08 11.96
C LYS A 78 9.14 -3.22 13.05
N SER A 79 9.90 -2.28 13.61
CA SER A 79 9.39 -1.34 14.61
C SER A 79 8.25 -0.47 14.06
N LEU A 80 8.40 0.06 12.83
CA LEU A 80 7.34 0.83 12.17
C LEU A 80 6.08 0.00 11.96
N LEU A 81 6.24 -1.20 11.43
CA LEU A 81 5.14 -2.10 11.14
C LEU A 81 4.37 -2.48 12.40
N MET A 82 5.06 -2.81 13.49
CA MET A 82 4.44 -3.16 14.77
C MET A 82 3.68 -1.98 15.38
N LYS A 83 4.18 -0.76 15.26
CA LYS A 83 3.47 0.44 15.69
C LYS A 83 2.18 0.66 14.89
N VAL A 84 2.24 0.52 13.56
CA VAL A 84 1.06 0.63 12.69
C VAL A 84 0.05 -0.44 13.05
N LYS A 85 0.49 -1.69 13.21
CA LYS A 85 -0.36 -2.83 13.60
C LYS A 85 -1.08 -2.57 14.92
N GLU A 86 -0.35 -2.22 15.98
CA GLU A 86 -0.91 -1.95 17.31
C GLU A 86 -1.99 -0.85 17.26
N LYS A 87 -1.72 0.26 16.57
CA LYS A 87 -2.68 1.36 16.43
C LYS A 87 -3.89 0.97 15.59
N SER A 88 -3.68 0.19 14.54
CA SER A 88 -4.78 -0.32 13.70
C SER A 88 -5.72 -1.23 14.48
N GLU A 89 -5.16 -2.16 15.26
CA GLU A 89 -5.94 -3.10 16.07
C GLU A 89 -6.78 -2.39 17.14
N LYS A 90 -6.26 -1.33 17.76
CA LYS A 90 -7.01 -0.49 18.72
C LYS A 90 -8.25 0.16 18.10
N LEU A 91 -8.28 0.32 16.80
CA LEU A 91 -9.41 0.87 16.04
C LEU A 91 -10.22 -0.22 15.31
N GLY A 92 -9.95 -1.50 15.61
CA GLY A 92 -10.66 -2.62 15.01
C GLY A 92 -10.24 -2.94 13.57
N LEU A 93 -9.15 -2.33 13.07
CA LEU A 93 -8.60 -2.63 11.75
C LEU A 93 -7.45 -3.64 11.88
N LYS A 94 -7.52 -4.72 11.10
CA LYS A 94 -6.49 -5.76 11.10
C LYS A 94 -5.62 -5.64 9.84
N LEU A 95 -4.32 -5.84 10.03
CA LEU A 95 -3.37 -5.99 8.93
C LEU A 95 -3.67 -7.28 8.17
N ASN A 96 -3.73 -7.20 6.85
CA ASN A 96 -3.88 -8.38 6.01
C ASN A 96 -2.50 -8.96 5.69
N ILE A 97 -2.03 -9.91 6.48
CA ILE A 97 -0.68 -10.49 6.37
C ILE A 97 -0.49 -11.19 5.03
N GLN A 98 -1.50 -11.88 4.52
CA GLN A 98 -1.43 -12.58 3.23
C GLN A 98 -1.24 -11.64 2.03
N LYS A 99 -1.69 -10.39 2.14
CA LYS A 99 -1.48 -9.35 1.12
C LYS A 99 -0.25 -8.49 1.39
N THR A 100 0.28 -8.55 2.61
CA THR A 100 1.49 -7.81 2.99
C THR A 100 2.70 -8.49 2.36
N LYS A 101 3.56 -7.70 1.75
CA LYS A 101 4.80 -8.18 1.12
C LYS A 101 5.96 -7.35 1.61
N ILE A 102 7.13 -7.98 1.66
CA ILE A 102 8.36 -7.31 2.02
C ILE A 102 9.35 -7.35 0.87
N MET A 103 10.04 -6.26 0.67
CA MET A 103 11.08 -6.14 -0.34
C MET A 103 12.31 -5.47 0.27
N ALA A 104 13.49 -6.00 -0.03
CA ALA A 104 14.75 -5.40 0.39
C ALA A 104 15.74 -5.40 -0.78
N SER A 105 16.69 -4.47 -0.75
CA SER A 105 17.81 -4.40 -1.71
C SER A 105 18.94 -5.39 -1.42
N GLY A 106 18.86 -6.08 -0.28
CA GLY A 106 19.83 -7.10 0.16
C GLY A 106 19.14 -8.39 0.59
N PRO A 107 19.91 -9.39 1.04
CA PRO A 107 19.36 -10.61 1.59
C PRO A 107 18.52 -10.28 2.83
N ILE A 108 17.31 -10.80 2.88
CA ILE A 108 16.39 -10.66 4.00
C ILE A 108 16.03 -12.04 4.52
N ASN A 109 16.02 -12.20 5.83
CA ASN A 109 15.54 -13.40 6.47
C ASN A 109 14.01 -13.49 6.38
N SER A 110 13.46 -14.68 6.63
CA SER A 110 12.01 -14.85 6.70
C SER A 110 11.42 -13.94 7.78
N TRP A 111 10.38 -13.20 7.40
CA TRP A 111 9.63 -12.36 8.34
C TRP A 111 8.34 -13.05 8.77
N GLU A 112 8.07 -12.95 10.06
CA GLU A 112 6.83 -13.45 10.65
C GLU A 112 6.10 -12.34 11.40
N ILE A 113 4.79 -12.30 11.21
CA ILE A 113 3.88 -11.43 11.92
C ILE A 113 2.80 -12.33 12.52
N ASP A 114 2.67 -12.36 13.84
CA ASP A 114 1.70 -13.21 14.55
C ASP A 114 1.80 -14.71 14.23
N GLY A 115 3.01 -15.19 13.92
CA GLY A 115 3.25 -16.58 13.51
C GLY A 115 2.92 -16.90 12.06
N GLU A 116 2.53 -15.90 11.26
CA GLU A 116 2.34 -16.03 9.81
C GLU A 116 3.55 -15.45 9.07
N THR A 117 4.07 -16.20 8.11
CA THR A 117 5.20 -15.78 7.29
C THR A 117 4.77 -14.73 6.27
N VAL A 118 5.50 -13.61 6.20
CA VAL A 118 5.30 -12.57 5.19
C VAL A 118 6.07 -12.92 3.92
N GLU A 119 5.41 -12.81 2.78
CA GLU A 119 6.02 -13.08 1.48
C GLU A 119 7.12 -12.06 1.17
N THR A 120 8.33 -12.55 0.86
CA THR A 120 9.44 -11.72 0.36
C THR A 120 9.40 -11.70 -1.16
N VAL A 121 9.44 -10.50 -1.75
CA VAL A 121 9.36 -10.31 -3.20
C VAL A 121 10.52 -9.47 -3.72
N SER A 122 10.91 -9.70 -4.98
CA SER A 122 11.92 -8.91 -5.68
C SER A 122 11.35 -7.67 -6.36
N ASP A 123 10.05 -7.65 -6.58
CA ASP A 123 9.32 -6.52 -7.17
C ASP A 123 7.85 -6.53 -6.73
N PHE A 124 7.21 -5.39 -6.82
CA PHE A 124 5.76 -5.26 -6.60
C PHE A 124 5.19 -4.10 -7.41
N ILE A 125 3.87 -4.09 -7.58
CA ILE A 125 3.15 -3.02 -8.25
C ILE A 125 2.46 -2.15 -7.19
N PHE A 126 2.83 -0.87 -7.15
CA PHE A 126 2.18 0.13 -6.30
C PHE A 126 1.60 1.24 -7.18
N LEU A 127 0.30 1.48 -7.06
CA LEU A 127 -0.45 2.47 -7.86
C LEU A 127 -0.20 2.36 -9.37
N GLY A 128 -0.10 1.13 -9.86
CA GLY A 128 0.14 0.88 -11.28
C GLY A 128 1.60 0.96 -11.71
N SER A 129 2.54 1.35 -10.85
CA SER A 129 3.98 1.38 -11.14
C SER A 129 4.70 0.18 -10.56
N LYS A 130 5.56 -0.45 -11.35
CA LYS A 130 6.39 -1.58 -10.92
C LYS A 130 7.64 -1.05 -10.22
N ILE A 131 7.81 -1.44 -8.96
CA ILE A 131 8.97 -1.11 -8.13
C ILE A 131 9.80 -2.39 -7.96
N THR A 132 11.11 -2.28 -8.12
CA THR A 132 12.06 -3.40 -8.04
C THR A 132 13.05 -3.19 -6.90
N ALA A 133 13.51 -4.27 -6.28
CA ALA A 133 14.44 -4.24 -5.14
C ALA A 133 15.81 -3.62 -5.50
N ASN A 134 16.24 -3.75 -6.75
CA ASN A 134 17.50 -3.19 -7.25
C ASN A 134 17.37 -1.75 -7.78
N GLY A 135 16.17 -1.16 -7.74
CA GLY A 135 15.89 0.20 -8.26
C GLY A 135 15.91 0.31 -9.79
N ASP A 136 15.99 -0.80 -10.53
CA ASP A 136 15.96 -0.77 -12.00
C ASP A 136 14.57 -0.45 -12.52
N CYS A 137 14.41 0.73 -13.13
CA CYS A 137 13.17 1.18 -13.74
C CYS A 137 13.01 0.80 -15.22
N SER A 138 13.98 0.11 -15.82
CA SER A 138 13.98 -0.21 -17.27
C SER A 138 12.75 -1.01 -17.69
N HIS A 139 12.34 -1.97 -16.86
CA HIS A 139 11.14 -2.76 -17.10
C HIS A 139 9.86 -1.95 -17.01
N GLU A 140 9.79 -0.99 -16.08
CA GLU A 140 8.64 -0.12 -15.92
C GLU A 140 8.50 0.83 -17.10
N ILE A 141 9.60 1.42 -17.55
CA ILE A 141 9.63 2.28 -18.73
C ILE A 141 9.13 1.51 -19.97
N LYS A 142 9.64 0.31 -20.20
CA LYS A 142 9.19 -0.55 -21.31
C LYS A 142 7.71 -0.89 -21.21
N ARG A 143 7.23 -1.22 -20.01
CA ARG A 143 5.83 -1.54 -19.75
C ARG A 143 4.92 -0.37 -20.10
N HIS A 144 5.25 0.84 -19.67
CA HIS A 144 4.48 2.05 -19.98
C HIS A 144 4.50 2.40 -21.46
N LEU A 145 5.62 2.24 -22.14
CA LEU A 145 5.70 2.42 -23.58
C LEU A 145 4.81 1.46 -24.38
N LEU A 146 4.64 0.22 -23.88
CA LEU A 146 3.74 -0.75 -24.49
C LEU A 146 2.26 -0.48 -24.19
N LEU A 147 1.94 0.01 -22.99
CA LEU A 147 0.57 0.35 -22.60
C LEU A 147 0.08 1.67 -23.21
N GLY A 148 0.98 2.57 -23.59
CA GLY A 148 0.66 3.85 -24.24
C GLY A 148 0.46 3.77 -25.76
N ARG A 149 0.52 2.57 -26.35
CA ARG A 149 0.20 2.30 -27.74
C ARG A 149 -1.20 1.73 -27.86
#